data_a903b264d8573de9fcf092d25c4251e9
#
_entry.id   a903b264d8573de9fcf092d25c4251e9
#
_cell.length_a   1.000
_cell.length_b   1.000
_cell.length_c   1.000
_cell.angle_alpha   90.00
_cell.angle_beta   90.00
_cell.angle_gamma   90.00
#
_symmetry.space_group_name_H-M   'P 1'
#
loop_
_entity.id
_entity.type
_entity.pdbx_description
1 polymer ?
#
loop_
_entity_poly.entity_id
_entity_poly.type
_entity_poly.pdbx_seq_one_letter_code
_entity_poly.pdbx_strand_id
1 'polypeptide(L)'
;MKKLLGILFITIFLAGSGFAKEEVVVGSKIDTEGSLLGNMIMLMLEENNISTVNKIQLGPTNIVRNAIKTGQIDIYPEYTGNGAFFFDNFQKGVFKDFQKGYETVKKLDYKENKIVWLTPADANNTWAIATQKELAEKHSLKSLEDFATYVNNGGYVKLACSEEFATREDALPAFMEVYGFKLKDENLLVLSGGNTAQTEKAAAQQTSGVNFAMAYGTDGALAALNLVVLEDTKNVQPVYAPAPIIREKVLNKYPEIKKILKPVFESLNLEKLQKMNSKIAIGGVPAKVVAENYLKSNGFID
;
A
#
# COMPACT_ATOMS: atom_id res chain seq x y z
N MET A 1 14.15 9.70 -85.22
CA MET A 1 13.19 9.20 -84.21
C MET A 1 14.00 8.60 -83.10
N LYS A 2 14.24 9.36 -82.01
CA LYS A 2 15.01 8.89 -80.82
C LYS A 2 13.99 8.47 -79.75
N LYS A 3 14.01 7.19 -79.34
CA LYS A 3 13.20 6.63 -78.24
C LYS A 3 13.93 6.94 -76.94
N LEU A 4 13.32 7.75 -76.08
CA LEU A 4 13.74 7.94 -74.68
C LEU A 4 13.20 6.78 -73.86
N LEU A 5 14.06 6.01 -73.22
CA LEU A 5 13.72 4.99 -72.26
C LEU A 5 13.75 5.66 -70.82
N GLY A 6 12.58 5.89 -70.28
CA GLY A 6 12.44 6.39 -68.90
C GLY A 6 12.63 5.23 -67.92
N ILE A 7 13.68 5.29 -67.07
CA ILE A 7 13.91 4.39 -65.95
C ILE A 7 13.12 4.89 -64.74
N LEU A 8 12.08 4.17 -64.33
CA LEU A 8 11.31 4.47 -63.12
C LEU A 8 12.05 3.88 -61.91
N PHE A 9 12.65 4.78 -61.10
CA PHE A 9 13.22 4.37 -59.82
C PHE A 9 12.07 4.24 -58.80
N ILE A 10 11.70 2.98 -58.42
CA ILE A 10 10.80 2.71 -57.30
C ILE A 10 11.64 2.73 -56.04
N THR A 11 11.57 3.81 -55.28
CA THR A 11 12.08 3.90 -53.89
C THR A 11 11.13 3.14 -52.97
N ILE A 12 11.51 1.93 -52.55
CA ILE A 12 10.82 1.20 -51.53
C ILE A 12 11.15 1.86 -50.18
N PHE A 13 10.21 2.65 -49.66
CA PHE A 13 10.23 3.11 -48.26
C PHE A 13 9.89 1.89 -47.38
N LEU A 14 10.92 1.24 -46.83
CA LEU A 14 10.75 0.35 -45.68
C LEU A 14 10.35 1.23 -44.47
N ALA A 15 9.04 1.45 -44.32
CA ALA A 15 8.49 1.92 -43.07
C ALA A 15 8.72 0.83 -42.02
N GLY A 16 9.82 0.91 -41.29
CA GLY A 16 10.02 0.14 -40.08
C GLY A 16 8.89 0.53 -39.11
N SER A 17 7.86 -0.28 -39.04
CA SER A 17 6.88 -0.25 -37.98
C SER A 17 7.61 -0.64 -36.68
N GLY A 18 8.30 0.32 -36.08
CA GLY A 18 8.70 0.22 -34.70
C GLY A 18 7.40 0.11 -33.90
N PHE A 19 7.06 -1.09 -33.48
CA PHE A 19 6.02 -1.27 -32.45
C PHE A 19 6.45 -0.42 -31.26
N ALA A 20 5.81 0.73 -31.05
CA ALA A 20 5.98 1.49 -29.83
C ALA A 20 5.71 0.49 -28.69
N LYS A 21 6.72 0.27 -27.84
CA LYS A 21 6.55 -0.56 -26.64
C LYS A 21 5.40 0.10 -25.85
N GLU A 22 4.34 -0.64 -25.59
CA GLU A 22 3.20 -0.15 -24.84
C GLU A 22 3.66 0.14 -23.40
N GLU A 23 3.41 1.35 -22.91
CA GLU A 23 3.83 1.77 -21.58
C GLU A 23 3.11 0.98 -20.49
N VAL A 24 3.78 0.74 -19.35
CA VAL A 24 3.19 0.08 -18.17
C VAL A 24 2.62 1.14 -17.24
N VAL A 25 1.33 1.11 -16.99
CA VAL A 25 0.66 2.05 -16.11
C VAL A 25 0.84 1.62 -14.65
N VAL A 26 1.66 2.38 -13.89
CA VAL A 26 1.97 2.11 -12.49
C VAL A 26 1.04 2.93 -11.59
N GLY A 27 0.25 2.25 -10.76
CA GLY A 27 -0.60 2.87 -9.76
C GLY A 27 -0.08 2.72 -8.33
N SER A 28 -0.73 3.36 -7.39
CA SER A 28 -0.62 3.05 -5.96
C SER A 28 -1.84 3.55 -5.18
N LYS A 29 -1.96 3.08 -3.93
CA LYS A 29 -2.84 3.70 -2.95
C LYS A 29 -2.34 5.10 -2.60
N ILE A 30 -3.23 5.89 -1.97
CA ILE A 30 -2.98 7.30 -1.68
C ILE A 30 -2.03 7.51 -0.48
N ASP A 31 -1.83 6.47 0.34
CA ASP A 31 -1.00 6.53 1.55
C ASP A 31 0.50 6.69 1.24
N THR A 32 1.26 7.00 2.29
CA THR A 32 2.71 7.25 2.22
C THR A 32 3.47 6.06 1.65
N GLU A 33 3.21 4.86 2.16
CA GLU A 33 3.92 3.64 1.73
C GLU A 33 3.51 3.22 0.32
N GLY A 34 2.22 3.36 -0.03
CA GLY A 34 1.76 3.13 -1.40
C GLY A 34 2.50 4.02 -2.40
N SER A 35 2.68 5.31 -2.06
CA SER A 35 3.47 6.23 -2.90
C SER A 35 4.95 5.83 -2.99
N LEU A 36 5.57 5.43 -1.88
CA LEU A 36 6.97 4.97 -1.84
C LEU A 36 7.17 3.74 -2.74
N LEU A 37 6.39 2.69 -2.51
CA LEU A 37 6.51 1.42 -3.23
C LEU A 37 6.13 1.55 -4.72
N GLY A 38 5.12 2.37 -5.03
CA GLY A 38 4.75 2.69 -6.40
C GLY A 38 5.90 3.37 -7.17
N ASN A 39 6.60 4.33 -6.54
CA ASN A 39 7.77 4.95 -7.14
C ASN A 39 8.94 3.97 -7.28
N MET A 40 9.16 3.04 -6.34
CA MET A 40 10.17 1.99 -6.49
C MET A 40 9.87 1.11 -7.71
N ILE A 41 8.62 0.68 -7.89
CA ILE A 41 8.20 -0.10 -9.07
C ILE A 41 8.49 0.70 -10.34
N MET A 42 8.06 1.95 -10.42
CA MET A 42 8.23 2.80 -11.59
C MET A 42 9.70 2.98 -11.96
N LEU A 43 10.55 3.38 -11.00
CA LEU A 43 11.98 3.58 -11.21
C LEU A 43 12.69 2.30 -11.67
N MET A 44 12.36 1.16 -11.09
CA MET A 44 12.93 -0.13 -11.48
C MET A 44 12.54 -0.54 -12.91
N LEU A 45 11.31 -0.26 -13.34
CA LEU A 45 10.89 -0.54 -14.72
C LEU A 45 11.61 0.38 -15.71
N GLU A 46 11.69 1.69 -15.40
CA GLU A 46 12.37 2.68 -16.24
C GLU A 46 13.86 2.38 -16.40
N GLU A 47 14.57 2.00 -15.32
CA GLU A 47 15.97 1.56 -15.34
C GLU A 47 16.20 0.38 -16.28
N ASN A 48 15.19 -0.50 -16.42
CA ASN A 48 15.25 -1.67 -17.31
C ASN A 48 14.60 -1.42 -18.69
N ASN A 49 14.51 -0.16 -19.13
CA ASN A 49 13.98 0.25 -20.44
C ASN A 49 12.52 -0.17 -20.69
N ILE A 50 11.71 -0.24 -19.62
CA ILE A 50 10.27 -0.41 -19.70
C ILE A 50 9.63 0.95 -19.39
N SER A 51 9.05 1.59 -20.41
CA SER A 51 8.39 2.89 -20.27
C SER A 51 7.17 2.80 -19.35
N THR A 52 6.97 3.81 -18.51
CA THR A 52 5.90 3.84 -17.53
C THR A 52 4.98 5.05 -17.65
N VAL A 53 3.73 4.89 -17.24
CA VAL A 53 2.78 5.98 -17.00
C VAL A 53 2.48 6.04 -15.52
N ASN A 54 2.66 7.21 -14.92
CA ASN A 54 2.47 7.44 -13.50
C ASN A 54 0.99 7.68 -13.15
N LYS A 55 0.44 6.78 -12.32
CA LYS A 55 -0.86 6.91 -11.63
C LYS A 55 -0.73 6.61 -10.13
N ILE A 56 0.41 6.98 -9.54
CA ILE A 56 0.68 6.83 -8.11
C ILE A 56 -0.26 7.76 -7.32
N GLN A 57 -0.68 7.32 -6.13
CA GLN A 57 -1.65 8.00 -5.25
C GLN A 57 -3.05 8.16 -5.88
N LEU A 58 -3.53 7.12 -6.57
CA LEU A 58 -4.80 7.12 -7.26
C LEU A 58 -6.02 7.20 -6.33
N GLY A 59 -5.95 6.58 -5.15
CA GLY A 59 -7.04 6.57 -4.19
C GLY A 59 -6.94 5.46 -3.12
N PRO A 60 -8.01 5.24 -2.34
CA PRO A 60 -8.09 4.15 -1.37
C PRO A 60 -8.19 2.77 -2.05
N THR A 61 -8.18 1.71 -1.24
CA THR A 61 -8.09 0.31 -1.69
C THR A 61 -9.13 -0.05 -2.77
N ASN A 62 -10.39 0.31 -2.59
CA ASN A 62 -11.46 -0.01 -3.54
C ASN A 62 -11.26 0.65 -4.92
N ILE A 63 -10.75 1.88 -4.96
CA ILE A 63 -10.50 2.62 -6.20
C ILE A 63 -9.35 1.98 -6.97
N VAL A 64 -8.22 1.74 -6.30
CA VAL A 64 -7.02 1.17 -6.96
C VAL A 64 -7.28 -0.28 -7.39
N ARG A 65 -8.00 -1.04 -6.56
CA ARG A 65 -8.42 -2.41 -6.88
C ARG A 65 -9.32 -2.46 -8.14
N ASN A 66 -10.28 -1.56 -8.25
CA ASN A 66 -11.11 -1.45 -9.44
C ASN A 66 -10.30 -1.04 -10.68
N ALA A 67 -9.35 -0.11 -10.52
CA ALA A 67 -8.50 0.37 -11.61
C ALA A 67 -7.65 -0.75 -12.25
N ILE A 68 -7.05 -1.66 -11.45
CA ILE A 68 -6.29 -2.79 -12.01
C ILE A 68 -7.23 -3.83 -12.65
N LYS A 69 -8.37 -4.13 -12.06
CA LYS A 69 -9.35 -5.07 -12.62
C LYS A 69 -9.92 -4.61 -13.97
N THR A 70 -10.12 -3.31 -14.14
CA THR A 70 -10.63 -2.70 -15.38
C THR A 70 -9.54 -2.33 -16.38
N GLY A 71 -8.25 -2.49 -16.02
CA GLY A 71 -7.11 -2.19 -16.88
C GLY A 71 -6.79 -0.70 -17.01
N GLN A 72 -7.23 0.13 -16.08
CA GLN A 72 -6.84 1.54 -15.99
C GLN A 72 -5.42 1.71 -15.42
N ILE A 73 -4.94 0.73 -14.65
CA ILE A 73 -3.55 0.54 -14.24
C ILE A 73 -3.14 -0.91 -14.50
N ASP A 74 -1.85 -1.16 -14.62
CA ASP A 74 -1.28 -2.45 -14.98
C ASP A 74 -0.60 -3.15 -13.80
N ILE A 75 0.01 -2.38 -12.91
CA ILE A 75 0.76 -2.86 -11.74
C ILE A 75 0.63 -1.83 -10.60
N TYR A 76 0.54 -2.33 -9.36
CA TYR A 76 0.66 -1.51 -8.15
C TYR A 76 1.07 -2.34 -6.94
N PRO A 77 1.59 -1.72 -5.85
CA PRO A 77 1.83 -2.41 -4.58
C PRO A 77 0.52 -2.62 -3.82
N GLU A 78 0.17 -3.88 -3.55
CA GLU A 78 -0.98 -4.28 -2.75
C GLU A 78 -0.52 -5.10 -1.55
N TYR A 79 -1.41 -5.36 -0.59
CA TYR A 79 -1.10 -6.01 0.68
C TYR A 79 -1.87 -7.32 0.82
N THR A 80 -1.17 -8.39 1.21
CA THR A 80 -1.72 -9.75 1.23
C THR A 80 -3.00 -9.90 2.07
N GLY A 81 -3.08 -9.17 3.19
CA GLY A 81 -4.23 -9.17 4.08
C GLY A 81 -5.53 -8.69 3.45
N ASN A 82 -5.44 -7.83 2.41
CA ASN A 82 -6.62 -7.40 1.66
C ASN A 82 -7.31 -8.55 0.91
N GLY A 83 -6.67 -9.73 0.81
CA GLY A 83 -7.33 -10.93 0.34
C GLY A 83 -8.57 -11.30 1.16
N ALA A 84 -8.57 -11.00 2.45
CA ALA A 84 -9.75 -11.21 3.31
C ALA A 84 -10.92 -10.28 2.96
N PHE A 85 -10.62 -9.10 2.39
CA PHE A 85 -11.63 -8.15 1.91
C PHE A 85 -12.05 -8.38 0.45
N PHE A 86 -11.16 -8.95 -0.38
CA PHE A 86 -11.42 -9.14 -1.81
C PHE A 86 -12.18 -10.41 -2.14
N PHE A 87 -12.14 -11.43 -1.28
CA PHE A 87 -12.63 -12.77 -1.56
C PHE A 87 -13.42 -13.35 -0.38
N ASP A 88 -14.41 -14.17 -0.65
CA ASP A 88 -15.25 -14.84 0.37
C ASP A 88 -14.87 -16.32 0.58
N ASN A 89 -14.26 -16.97 -0.42
CA ASN A 89 -14.04 -18.41 -0.44
C ASN A 89 -12.62 -18.79 0.02
N PHE A 90 -12.33 -18.64 1.32
CA PHE A 90 -11.06 -19.04 1.92
C PHE A 90 -11.24 -19.61 3.34
N GLN A 91 -10.22 -20.31 3.84
CA GLN A 91 -10.23 -20.84 5.20
C GLN A 91 -10.15 -19.70 6.22
N LYS A 92 -11.07 -19.66 7.19
CA LYS A 92 -11.06 -18.65 8.26
C LYS A 92 -9.69 -18.55 8.94
N GLY A 93 -9.18 -17.35 9.09
CA GLY A 93 -7.89 -17.07 9.73
C GLY A 93 -6.65 -17.30 8.85
N VAL A 94 -6.80 -17.74 7.59
CA VAL A 94 -5.65 -18.00 6.69
C VAL A 94 -4.78 -16.75 6.48
N PHE A 95 -5.38 -15.57 6.46
CA PHE A 95 -4.67 -14.30 6.30
C PHE A 95 -3.96 -13.80 7.56
N LYS A 96 -4.08 -14.50 8.70
CA LYS A 96 -3.28 -14.23 9.91
C LYS A 96 -1.90 -14.88 9.87
N ASP A 97 -1.60 -15.66 8.85
CA ASP A 97 -0.32 -16.28 8.58
C ASP A 97 0.26 -15.69 7.29
N PHE A 98 1.50 -15.21 7.35
CA PHE A 98 2.17 -14.55 6.23
C PHE A 98 2.20 -15.42 4.97
N GLN A 99 2.72 -16.64 5.08
CA GLN A 99 2.92 -17.52 3.92
C GLN A 99 1.59 -18.06 3.38
N LYS A 100 0.72 -18.54 4.26
CA LYS A 100 -0.60 -19.08 3.86
C LYS A 100 -1.48 -17.98 3.27
N GLY A 101 -1.47 -16.77 3.86
CA GLY A 101 -2.19 -15.62 3.34
C GLY A 101 -1.74 -15.24 1.95
N TYR A 102 -0.43 -15.14 1.73
CA TYR A 102 0.15 -14.85 0.42
C TYR A 102 -0.23 -15.90 -0.63
N GLU A 103 -0.02 -17.19 -0.36
CA GLU A 103 -0.35 -18.25 -1.32
C GLU A 103 -1.86 -18.32 -1.62
N THR A 104 -2.69 -18.01 -0.62
CA THR A 104 -4.15 -17.98 -0.78
C THR A 104 -4.58 -16.83 -1.69
N VAL A 105 -4.16 -15.59 -1.40
CA VAL A 105 -4.55 -14.44 -2.23
C VAL A 105 -4.03 -14.55 -3.66
N LYS A 106 -2.79 -14.99 -3.83
CA LYS A 106 -2.17 -15.24 -5.13
C LYS A 106 -2.98 -16.22 -5.99
N LYS A 107 -3.43 -17.32 -5.39
CA LYS A 107 -4.24 -18.34 -6.07
C LYS A 107 -5.63 -17.81 -6.43
N LEU A 108 -6.31 -17.17 -5.49
CA LEU A 108 -7.67 -16.65 -5.69
C LEU A 108 -7.68 -15.54 -6.75
N ASP A 109 -6.78 -14.59 -6.64
CA ASP A 109 -6.73 -13.44 -7.55
C ASP A 109 -6.34 -13.82 -8.98
N TYR A 110 -5.40 -14.77 -9.13
CA TYR A 110 -5.10 -15.31 -10.45
C TYR A 110 -6.29 -16.04 -11.07
N LYS A 111 -6.99 -16.86 -10.28
CA LYS A 111 -8.15 -17.62 -10.75
C LYS A 111 -9.27 -16.68 -11.20
N GLU A 112 -9.60 -15.67 -10.40
CA GLU A 112 -10.79 -14.85 -10.60
C GLU A 112 -10.55 -13.63 -11.51
N ASN A 113 -9.38 -12.99 -11.37
CA ASN A 113 -9.12 -11.69 -12.01
C ASN A 113 -7.93 -11.70 -12.98
N LYS A 114 -7.20 -12.82 -13.11
CA LYS A 114 -5.94 -12.87 -13.89
C LYS A 114 -4.93 -11.82 -13.43
N ILE A 115 -4.87 -11.59 -12.12
CA ILE A 115 -3.89 -10.75 -11.46
C ILE A 115 -2.85 -11.65 -10.80
N VAL A 116 -1.57 -11.37 -11.08
CA VAL A 116 -0.43 -12.13 -10.57
C VAL A 116 0.18 -11.38 -9.41
N TRP A 117 0.27 -12.01 -8.25
CA TRP A 117 0.99 -11.53 -7.08
C TRP A 117 2.47 -11.92 -7.21
N LEU A 118 3.35 -10.93 -7.17
CA LEU A 118 4.80 -11.12 -7.18
C LEU A 118 5.32 -11.32 -5.74
N THR A 119 6.66 -11.34 -5.58
CA THR A 119 7.30 -11.58 -4.27
C THR A 119 6.92 -10.53 -3.25
N PRO A 120 6.39 -10.90 -2.08
CA PRO A 120 6.08 -9.95 -1.01
C PRO A 120 7.35 -9.53 -0.25
N ALA A 121 7.31 -8.35 0.37
CA ALA A 121 8.29 -7.93 1.36
C ALA A 121 7.99 -8.54 2.73
N ASP A 122 9.05 -8.76 3.54
CA ASP A 122 8.95 -9.25 4.92
C ASP A 122 8.57 -8.11 5.89
N ALA A 123 7.34 -7.64 5.77
CA ALA A 123 6.79 -6.59 6.60
C ALA A 123 5.29 -6.78 6.80
N ASN A 124 4.75 -6.12 7.82
CA ASN A 124 3.31 -6.14 8.12
C ASN A 124 2.78 -4.72 8.28
N ASN A 125 2.09 -4.22 7.26
CA ASN A 125 1.39 -2.94 7.26
C ASN A 125 -0.02 -3.10 7.84
N THR A 126 -0.11 -3.67 9.05
CA THR A 126 -1.40 -3.95 9.68
C THR A 126 -2.03 -2.67 10.23
N TRP A 127 -3.36 -2.60 10.25
CA TRP A 127 -4.05 -1.53 10.94
C TRP A 127 -3.84 -1.59 12.47
N ALA A 128 -3.66 -0.41 13.05
CA ALA A 128 -3.47 -0.24 14.48
C ALA A 128 -4.22 1.02 14.99
N ILE A 129 -4.41 1.10 16.29
CA ILE A 129 -4.82 2.31 17.00
C ILE A 129 -3.64 2.79 17.81
N ALA A 130 -3.29 4.06 17.63
CA ALA A 130 -2.24 4.73 18.39
C ALA A 130 -2.81 5.88 19.24
N THR A 131 -2.09 6.24 20.30
CA THR A 131 -2.44 7.37 21.15
C THR A 131 -1.20 8.10 21.63
N GLN A 132 -1.37 9.29 22.21
CA GLN A 132 -0.28 10.03 22.82
C GLN A 132 0.34 9.23 23.98
N LYS A 133 1.66 9.20 24.05
CA LYS A 133 2.41 8.49 25.10
C LYS A 133 1.99 8.94 26.50
N GLU A 134 1.80 10.24 26.71
CA GLU A 134 1.34 10.78 27.99
C GLU A 134 -0.05 10.26 28.39
N LEU A 135 -0.99 10.19 27.43
CA LEU A 135 -2.33 9.63 27.66
C LEU A 135 -2.26 8.14 27.99
N ALA A 136 -1.42 7.41 27.23
CA ALA A 136 -1.21 5.98 27.46
C ALA A 136 -0.63 5.70 28.86
N GLU A 137 0.38 6.45 29.28
CA GLU A 137 0.98 6.33 30.62
C GLU A 137 -0.02 6.68 31.71
N LYS A 138 -0.75 7.80 31.58
CA LYS A 138 -1.74 8.25 32.55
C LYS A 138 -2.86 7.25 32.81
N HIS A 139 -3.30 6.54 31.79
CA HIS A 139 -4.41 5.59 31.85
C HIS A 139 -3.97 4.13 31.72
N SER A 140 -2.66 3.86 31.74
CA SER A 140 -2.07 2.52 31.58
C SER A 140 -2.53 1.78 30.32
N LEU A 141 -2.68 2.50 29.21
CA LEU A 141 -3.11 1.94 27.91
C LEU A 141 -1.91 1.32 27.20
N LYS A 142 -1.86 0.01 27.14
CA LYS A 142 -0.82 -0.76 26.42
C LYS A 142 -1.39 -1.60 25.28
N SER A 143 -2.64 -2.02 25.42
CA SER A 143 -3.31 -2.94 24.51
C SER A 143 -4.71 -2.45 24.13
N LEU A 144 -5.32 -3.12 23.16
CA LEU A 144 -6.72 -2.86 22.79
C LEU A 144 -7.69 -3.34 23.87
N GLU A 145 -7.31 -4.27 24.77
CA GLU A 145 -8.09 -4.57 25.99
C GLU A 145 -8.14 -3.38 26.94
N ASP A 146 -7.00 -2.73 27.17
CA ASP A 146 -6.93 -1.55 28.01
C ASP A 146 -7.77 -0.42 27.43
N PHE A 147 -7.67 -0.24 26.10
CA PHE A 147 -8.47 0.73 25.36
C PHE A 147 -9.97 0.45 25.48
N ALA A 148 -10.39 -0.81 25.30
CA ALA A 148 -11.79 -1.21 25.49
C ALA A 148 -12.28 -0.91 26.90
N THR A 149 -11.46 -1.21 27.90
CA THR A 149 -11.77 -0.90 29.31
C THR A 149 -11.90 0.61 29.52
N TYR A 150 -10.98 1.39 28.95
CA TYR A 150 -11.02 2.85 29.01
C TYR A 150 -12.29 3.43 28.38
N VAL A 151 -12.66 2.97 27.17
CA VAL A 151 -13.88 3.39 26.48
C VAL A 151 -15.13 3.05 27.31
N ASN A 152 -15.23 1.80 27.78
CA ASN A 152 -16.41 1.30 28.52
C ASN A 152 -16.60 1.98 29.88
N ASN A 153 -15.51 2.49 30.47
CA ASN A 153 -15.54 3.30 31.70
C ASN A 153 -15.80 4.80 31.45
N GLY A 154 -16.18 5.18 30.23
CA GLY A 154 -16.51 6.58 29.89
C GLY A 154 -15.30 7.45 29.60
N GLY A 155 -14.14 6.87 29.31
CA GLY A 155 -12.95 7.60 28.85
C GLY A 155 -13.24 8.40 27.57
N TYR A 156 -12.71 9.61 27.51
CA TYR A 156 -12.88 10.46 26.34
C TYR A 156 -12.08 9.91 25.15
N VAL A 157 -12.76 9.63 24.03
CA VAL A 157 -12.16 9.18 22.78
C VAL A 157 -12.63 10.04 21.62
N LYS A 158 -11.66 10.59 20.88
CA LYS A 158 -11.83 11.15 19.54
C LYS A 158 -10.75 10.56 18.65
N LEU A 159 -11.14 9.60 17.79
CA LEU A 159 -10.26 8.84 16.92
C LEU A 159 -10.23 9.46 15.53
N ALA A 160 -9.07 9.92 15.08
CA ALA A 160 -8.86 10.27 13.67
C ALA A 160 -8.61 9.01 12.85
N CYS A 161 -9.39 8.82 11.79
CA CYS A 161 -9.30 7.63 10.94
C CYS A 161 -9.75 7.92 9.50
N SER A 162 -9.51 6.97 8.60
CA SER A 162 -10.09 6.97 7.27
C SER A 162 -11.53 6.45 7.27
N GLU A 163 -12.29 6.77 6.22
CA GLU A 163 -13.60 6.16 6.00
C GLU A 163 -13.47 4.63 5.83
N GLU A 164 -12.43 4.17 5.11
CA GLU A 164 -12.15 2.74 4.93
C GLU A 164 -11.95 2.03 6.28
N PHE A 165 -11.15 2.60 7.18
CA PHE A 165 -10.95 2.02 8.52
C PHE A 165 -12.22 2.03 9.36
N ALA A 166 -13.00 3.11 9.31
CA ALA A 166 -14.22 3.26 10.09
C ALA A 166 -15.33 2.28 9.67
N THR A 167 -15.41 1.93 8.37
CA THR A 167 -16.57 1.24 7.80
C THR A 167 -16.32 -0.20 7.37
N ARG A 168 -15.07 -0.59 7.05
CA ARG A 168 -14.75 -1.96 6.66
C ARG A 168 -14.93 -2.93 7.82
N GLU A 169 -15.65 -4.01 7.59
CA GLU A 169 -16.00 -5.01 8.62
C GLU A 169 -14.77 -5.63 9.29
N ASP A 170 -13.66 -5.80 8.56
CA ASP A 170 -12.40 -6.36 9.06
C ASP A 170 -11.46 -5.34 9.72
N ALA A 171 -11.86 -4.07 9.85
CA ALA A 171 -11.07 -2.99 10.44
C ALA A 171 -11.61 -2.55 11.82
N LEU A 172 -12.00 -1.29 12.02
CA LEU A 172 -12.51 -0.80 13.29
C LEU A 172 -13.73 -1.59 13.80
N PRO A 173 -14.71 -1.99 12.97
CA PRO A 173 -15.81 -2.85 13.40
C PRO A 173 -15.34 -4.17 14.02
N ALA A 174 -14.32 -4.83 13.42
CA ALA A 174 -13.75 -6.06 13.99
C ALA A 174 -13.07 -5.81 15.34
N PHE A 175 -12.35 -4.71 15.49
CA PHE A 175 -11.79 -4.34 16.81
C PHE A 175 -12.89 -4.13 17.84
N MET A 176 -13.94 -3.38 17.50
CA MET A 176 -15.08 -3.15 18.39
C MET A 176 -15.76 -4.44 18.82
N GLU A 177 -15.99 -5.38 17.89
CA GLU A 177 -16.62 -6.67 18.18
C GLU A 177 -15.74 -7.54 19.07
N VAL A 178 -14.47 -7.75 18.71
CA VAL A 178 -13.60 -8.71 19.39
C VAL A 178 -13.15 -8.21 20.77
N TYR A 179 -12.92 -6.91 20.92
CA TYR A 179 -12.49 -6.31 22.19
C TYR A 179 -13.67 -5.82 23.06
N GLY A 180 -14.88 -5.79 22.53
CA GLY A 180 -16.09 -5.47 23.30
C GLY A 180 -16.23 -4.01 23.68
N PHE A 181 -15.89 -3.09 22.78
CA PHE A 181 -16.12 -1.65 22.95
C PHE A 181 -16.97 -1.08 21.81
N LYS A 182 -17.48 0.14 21.99
CA LYS A 182 -18.26 0.83 20.93
C LYS A 182 -17.80 2.28 20.82
N LEU A 183 -17.54 2.70 19.60
CA LEU A 183 -17.39 4.11 19.24
C LEU A 183 -18.59 4.50 18.35
N LYS A 184 -19.09 5.72 18.57
CA LYS A 184 -20.14 6.33 17.75
C LYS A 184 -19.51 7.30 16.77
N ASP A 185 -20.28 7.81 15.80
CA ASP A 185 -19.81 8.79 14.81
C ASP A 185 -19.22 10.03 15.47
N GLU A 186 -19.79 10.47 16.60
CA GLU A 186 -19.26 11.60 17.37
C GLU A 186 -17.85 11.35 17.93
N ASN A 187 -17.44 10.10 18.12
CA ASN A 187 -16.09 9.71 18.54
C ASN A 187 -15.08 9.68 17.39
N LEU A 188 -15.53 9.82 16.15
CA LEU A 188 -14.67 9.72 14.98
C LEU A 188 -14.41 11.10 14.35
N LEU A 189 -13.18 11.32 13.90
CA LEU A 189 -12.81 12.35 12.94
C LEU A 189 -12.38 11.63 11.66
N VAL A 190 -13.33 11.49 10.72
CA VAL A 190 -13.07 10.81 9.46
C VAL A 190 -12.34 11.76 8.51
N LEU A 191 -11.13 11.39 8.10
CA LEU A 191 -10.30 12.15 7.17
C LEU A 191 -10.35 11.50 5.79
N SER A 192 -10.47 12.32 4.77
CA SER A 192 -10.49 11.86 3.38
C SER A 192 -9.15 11.24 2.99
N GLY A 193 -9.18 10.10 2.30
CA GLY A 193 -8.02 9.51 1.64
C GLY A 193 -7.21 8.49 2.43
N GLY A 194 -7.39 8.34 3.75
CA GLY A 194 -6.76 7.25 4.52
C GLY A 194 -5.26 7.36 4.76
N ASN A 195 -4.68 8.57 4.68
CA ASN A 195 -3.27 8.79 4.96
C ASN A 195 -3.03 8.88 6.47
N THR A 196 -2.36 7.87 7.04
CA THR A 196 -2.05 7.79 8.48
C THR A 196 -1.17 8.92 9.00
N ALA A 197 -0.32 9.50 8.17
CA ALA A 197 0.44 10.71 8.56
C ALA A 197 -0.48 11.88 8.98
N GLN A 198 -1.70 11.97 8.42
CA GLN A 198 -2.68 12.99 8.82
C GLN A 198 -3.39 12.63 10.13
N THR A 199 -3.77 11.35 10.31
CA THR A 199 -4.44 10.87 11.53
C THR A 199 -3.51 10.95 12.73
N GLU A 200 -2.26 10.52 12.57
CA GLU A 200 -1.21 10.59 13.58
C GLU A 200 -0.89 12.04 13.98
N LYS A 201 -0.74 12.92 12.99
CA LYS A 201 -0.53 14.36 13.26
C LYS A 201 -1.72 14.98 14.00
N ALA A 202 -2.96 14.60 13.63
CA ALA A 202 -4.15 15.08 14.32
C ALA A 202 -4.18 14.65 15.79
N ALA A 203 -3.79 13.41 16.10
CA ALA A 203 -3.69 12.93 17.48
C ALA A 203 -2.53 13.58 18.26
N ALA A 204 -1.36 13.72 17.63
CA ALA A 204 -0.20 14.35 18.25
C ALA A 204 -0.47 15.84 18.61
N GLN A 205 -1.20 16.55 17.77
CA GLN A 205 -1.54 17.97 17.93
C GLN A 205 -2.89 18.20 18.63
N GLN A 206 -3.62 17.15 18.97
CA GLN A 206 -4.99 17.20 19.54
C GLN A 206 -5.97 18.04 18.69
N THR A 207 -5.78 18.03 17.38
CA THR A 207 -6.63 18.77 16.44
C THR A 207 -8.09 18.36 16.61
N SER A 208 -8.98 19.32 16.84
CA SER A 208 -10.42 19.06 17.08
C SER A 208 -10.70 18.06 18.23
N GLY A 209 -9.81 18.02 19.24
CA GLY A 209 -9.93 17.12 20.39
C GLY A 209 -9.51 15.67 20.10
N VAL A 210 -8.90 15.38 18.96
CA VAL A 210 -8.40 14.05 18.62
C VAL A 210 -7.31 13.63 19.61
N ASN A 211 -7.47 12.45 20.20
CA ASN A 211 -6.51 11.86 21.12
C ASN A 211 -6.10 10.42 20.76
N PHE A 212 -6.75 9.83 19.76
CA PHE A 212 -6.38 8.55 19.17
C PHE A 212 -6.26 8.67 17.66
N ALA A 213 -5.42 7.85 17.04
CA ALA A 213 -5.21 7.81 15.60
C ALA A 213 -5.29 6.38 15.05
N MET A 214 -5.89 6.23 13.89
CA MET A 214 -5.59 5.11 13.02
C MET A 214 -4.14 5.21 12.56
N ALA A 215 -3.40 4.12 12.66
CA ALA A 215 -2.02 3.98 12.24
C ALA A 215 -1.81 2.66 11.48
N TYR A 216 -0.64 2.53 10.85
CA TYR A 216 -0.19 1.27 10.26
C TYR A 216 1.08 0.75 10.97
N GLY A 217 1.29 -0.57 10.92
CA GLY A 217 2.48 -1.19 11.50
C GLY A 217 3.80 -0.71 10.90
N THR A 218 3.78 -0.25 9.65
CA THR A 218 4.95 0.29 8.93
C THR A 218 5.12 1.81 9.07
N ASP A 219 4.25 2.49 9.84
CA ASP A 219 4.38 3.93 10.05
C ASP A 219 5.58 4.25 10.94
N GLY A 220 6.50 5.01 10.40
CA GLY A 220 7.72 5.43 11.10
C GLY A 220 7.60 6.77 11.84
N ALA A 221 6.46 7.46 11.72
CA ALA A 221 6.25 8.77 12.30
C ALA A 221 5.84 8.71 13.77
N LEU A 222 5.29 7.61 14.24
CA LEU A 222 4.71 7.43 15.58
C LEU A 222 5.68 7.88 16.72
N ALA A 223 6.91 7.36 16.69
CA ALA A 223 7.91 7.71 17.72
C ALA A 223 8.28 9.20 17.69
N ALA A 224 8.43 9.80 16.49
CA ALA A 224 8.76 11.21 16.33
C ALA A 224 7.60 12.14 16.76
N LEU A 225 6.37 11.65 16.68
CA LEU A 225 5.16 12.35 17.13
C LEU A 225 4.78 12.04 18.58
N ASN A 226 5.62 11.31 19.32
CA ASN A 226 5.35 10.88 20.69
C ASN A 226 4.04 10.07 20.83
N LEU A 227 3.75 9.24 19.82
CA LEU A 227 2.62 8.33 19.82
C LEU A 227 3.09 6.90 20.10
N VAL A 228 2.22 6.12 20.72
CA VAL A 228 2.41 4.68 20.98
C VAL A 228 1.25 3.88 20.39
N VAL A 229 1.56 2.75 19.79
CA VAL A 229 0.57 1.82 19.26
C VAL A 229 0.03 0.96 20.39
N LEU A 230 -1.27 0.73 20.41
CA LEU A 230 -1.94 -0.20 21.30
C LEU A 230 -1.88 -1.61 20.70
N GLU A 231 -1.39 -2.57 21.47
CA GLU A 231 -1.17 -3.94 21.01
C GLU A 231 -2.48 -4.67 20.69
N ASP A 232 -2.58 -5.28 19.52
CA ASP A 232 -3.67 -6.19 19.13
C ASP A 232 -3.37 -7.62 19.64
N THR A 233 -3.52 -7.85 20.95
CA THR A 233 -3.20 -9.12 21.64
C THR A 233 -4.06 -10.31 21.18
N LYS A 234 -5.23 -10.03 20.59
CA LYS A 234 -6.13 -11.08 20.04
C LYS A 234 -5.88 -11.36 18.57
N ASN A 235 -4.91 -10.67 17.94
CA ASN A 235 -4.58 -10.82 16.53
C ASN A 235 -5.83 -10.72 15.63
N VAL A 236 -6.59 -9.65 15.79
CA VAL A 236 -7.81 -9.41 15.01
C VAL A 236 -7.45 -9.22 13.54
N GLN A 237 -6.40 -8.44 13.28
CA GLN A 237 -6.03 -8.05 11.93
C GLN A 237 -5.32 -9.16 11.16
N PRO A 238 -5.52 -9.24 9.82
CA PRO A 238 -4.67 -9.99 8.92
C PRO A 238 -3.21 -9.50 8.92
N VAL A 239 -2.31 -10.32 8.36
CA VAL A 239 -0.95 -9.90 7.98
C VAL A 239 -1.01 -9.19 6.62
N TYR A 240 -0.61 -7.94 6.58
CA TYR A 240 -0.60 -7.10 5.38
C TYR A 240 0.83 -6.96 4.82
N ALA A 241 1.34 -8.02 4.20
CA ALA A 241 2.65 -7.97 3.54
C ALA A 241 2.54 -7.27 2.17
N PRO A 242 3.33 -6.20 1.93
CA PRO A 242 3.29 -5.48 0.66
C PRO A 242 3.92 -6.31 -0.47
N ALA A 243 3.23 -6.41 -1.60
CA ALA A 243 3.68 -7.12 -2.79
C ALA A 243 3.25 -6.39 -4.07
N PRO A 244 4.07 -6.37 -5.13
CA PRO A 244 3.61 -5.91 -6.42
C PRO A 244 2.56 -6.88 -6.97
N ILE A 245 1.46 -6.35 -7.47
CA ILE A 245 0.49 -7.14 -8.22
C ILE A 245 0.36 -6.59 -9.65
N ILE A 246 0.29 -7.48 -10.61
CA ILE A 246 0.34 -7.14 -12.04
C ILE A 246 -0.69 -7.94 -12.83
N ARG A 247 -1.28 -7.33 -13.85
CA ARG A 247 -2.15 -8.02 -14.78
C ARG A 247 -1.39 -9.07 -15.58
N GLU A 248 -1.92 -10.28 -15.67
CA GLU A 248 -1.31 -11.39 -16.44
C GLU A 248 -0.93 -10.98 -17.86
N LYS A 249 -1.81 -10.24 -18.55
CA LYS A 249 -1.55 -9.76 -19.93
C LYS A 249 -0.27 -8.93 -20.02
N VAL A 250 -0.01 -8.08 -19.04
CA VAL A 250 1.19 -7.22 -19.02
C VAL A 250 2.42 -8.03 -18.65
N LEU A 251 2.31 -8.93 -17.66
CA LEU A 251 3.42 -9.82 -17.28
C LEU A 251 3.83 -10.76 -18.42
N ASN A 252 2.88 -11.25 -19.22
CA ASN A 252 3.18 -12.06 -20.39
C ASN A 252 3.94 -11.27 -21.47
N LYS A 253 3.70 -9.96 -21.58
CA LYS A 253 4.40 -9.07 -22.51
C LYS A 253 5.78 -8.67 -21.99
N TYR A 254 5.94 -8.53 -20.69
CA TYR A 254 7.17 -8.14 -19.98
C TYR A 254 7.50 -9.15 -18.87
N PRO A 255 7.86 -10.40 -19.20
CA PRO A 255 8.09 -11.44 -18.19
C PRO A 255 9.26 -11.14 -17.26
N GLU A 256 10.19 -10.27 -17.69
CA GLU A 256 11.32 -9.78 -16.91
C GLU A 256 10.92 -8.97 -15.68
N ILE A 257 9.73 -8.36 -15.62
CA ILE A 257 9.25 -7.56 -14.48
C ILE A 257 9.33 -8.35 -13.18
N LYS A 258 8.99 -9.65 -13.22
CA LYS A 258 9.09 -10.52 -12.05
C LYS A 258 10.53 -10.59 -11.50
N LYS A 259 11.52 -10.70 -12.39
CA LYS A 259 12.95 -10.78 -12.02
C LYS A 259 13.48 -9.42 -11.56
N ILE A 260 13.03 -8.33 -12.20
CA ILE A 260 13.42 -6.96 -11.87
C ILE A 260 12.97 -6.56 -10.46
N LEU A 261 11.72 -6.84 -10.09
CA LEU A 261 11.14 -6.40 -8.82
C LEU A 261 11.46 -7.32 -7.64
N LYS A 262 11.75 -8.60 -7.89
CA LYS A 262 12.01 -9.58 -6.83
C LYS A 262 13.08 -9.13 -5.82
N PRO A 263 14.32 -8.78 -6.22
CA PRO A 263 15.36 -8.41 -5.27
C PRO A 263 15.02 -7.16 -4.45
N VAL A 264 14.28 -6.21 -5.02
CA VAL A 264 13.86 -5.01 -4.31
C VAL A 264 12.90 -5.37 -3.17
N PHE A 265 11.83 -6.12 -3.45
CA PHE A 265 10.84 -6.47 -2.42
C PHE A 265 11.40 -7.45 -1.39
N GLU A 266 12.29 -8.36 -1.76
CA GLU A 266 13.02 -9.24 -0.80
C GLU A 266 13.98 -8.45 0.12
N SER A 267 14.46 -7.29 -0.32
CA SER A 267 15.34 -6.43 0.50
C SER A 267 14.58 -5.60 1.53
N LEU A 268 13.26 -5.43 1.38
CA LEU A 268 12.42 -4.64 2.28
C LEU A 268 12.01 -5.45 3.52
N ASN A 269 12.00 -4.77 4.66
CA ASN A 269 11.48 -5.28 5.92
C ASN A 269 10.81 -4.15 6.71
N LEU A 270 10.21 -4.49 7.85
CA LEU A 270 9.47 -3.55 8.70
C LEU A 270 10.31 -2.30 9.03
N GLU A 271 11.54 -2.49 9.55
CA GLU A 271 12.40 -1.38 9.98
C GLU A 271 12.76 -0.42 8.83
N LYS A 272 13.09 -0.98 7.65
CA LYS A 272 13.42 -0.18 6.47
C LYS A 272 12.22 0.63 5.98
N LEU A 273 11.03 0.01 5.96
CA LEU A 273 9.81 0.69 5.57
C LEU A 273 9.46 1.81 6.55
N GLN A 274 9.48 1.56 7.86
CA GLN A 274 9.29 2.57 8.89
C GLN A 274 10.26 3.76 8.71
N LYS A 275 11.55 3.48 8.49
CA LYS A 275 12.56 4.52 8.29
C LYS A 275 12.30 5.36 7.04
N MET A 276 11.87 4.75 5.94
CA MET A 276 11.56 5.45 4.70
C MET A 276 10.26 6.24 4.81
N ASN A 277 9.22 5.64 5.38
CA ASN A 277 7.94 6.29 5.64
C ASN A 277 8.10 7.51 6.56
N SER A 278 8.96 7.43 7.58
CA SER A 278 9.30 8.56 8.45
C SER A 278 9.95 9.73 7.69
N LYS A 279 10.88 9.45 6.76
CA LYS A 279 11.49 10.51 5.94
C LYS A 279 10.46 11.25 5.09
N ILE A 280 9.43 10.56 4.62
CA ILE A 280 8.37 11.17 3.84
C ILE A 280 7.40 11.92 4.75
N ALA A 281 6.84 11.26 5.76
CA ALA A 281 5.75 11.79 6.58
C ALA A 281 6.20 12.92 7.52
N ILE A 282 7.39 12.80 8.12
CA ILE A 282 7.96 13.78 9.07
C ILE A 282 8.98 14.68 8.38
N GLY A 283 9.88 14.10 7.59
CA GLY A 283 10.95 14.83 6.92
C GLY A 283 10.49 15.65 5.72
N GLY A 284 9.25 15.42 5.22
CA GLY A 284 8.72 16.12 4.04
C GLY A 284 9.47 15.79 2.74
N VAL A 285 10.28 14.72 2.74
CA VAL A 285 11.03 14.32 1.55
C VAL A 285 10.07 13.66 0.55
N PRO A 286 10.06 14.06 -0.73
CA PRO A 286 9.19 13.43 -1.73
C PRO A 286 9.41 11.91 -1.79
N ALA A 287 8.33 11.14 -1.86
CA ALA A 287 8.38 9.67 -1.89
C ALA A 287 9.28 9.12 -3.03
N LYS A 288 9.25 9.77 -4.21
CA LYS A 288 10.13 9.43 -5.34
C LYS A 288 11.61 9.56 -4.98
N VAL A 289 11.99 10.63 -4.27
CA VAL A 289 13.38 10.87 -3.84
C VAL A 289 13.82 9.83 -2.81
N VAL A 290 12.93 9.46 -1.86
CA VAL A 290 13.23 8.42 -0.88
C VAL A 290 13.38 7.05 -1.56
N ALA A 291 12.50 6.73 -2.52
CA ALA A 291 12.57 5.52 -3.33
C ALA A 291 13.88 5.44 -4.12
N GLU A 292 14.23 6.51 -4.85
CA GLU A 292 15.46 6.60 -5.65
C GLU A 292 16.71 6.42 -4.78
N ASN A 293 16.80 7.15 -3.67
CA ASN A 293 17.92 7.02 -2.74
C ASN A 293 18.07 5.60 -2.16
N TYR A 294 16.95 4.93 -1.87
CA TYR A 294 16.98 3.54 -1.41
C TYR A 294 17.49 2.61 -2.51
N LEU A 295 16.97 2.74 -3.73
CA LEU A 295 17.36 1.89 -4.84
C LEU A 295 18.84 2.08 -5.21
N LYS A 296 19.33 3.32 -5.27
CA LYS A 296 20.76 3.64 -5.50
C LYS A 296 21.66 3.10 -4.41
N SER A 297 21.31 3.32 -3.13
CA SER A 297 22.14 2.87 -2.00
C SER A 297 22.23 1.35 -1.86
N ASN A 298 21.32 0.60 -2.49
CA ASN A 298 21.34 -0.87 -2.53
C ASN A 298 21.82 -1.42 -3.90
N GLY A 299 22.22 -0.56 -4.84
CA GLY A 299 22.75 -0.97 -6.15
C GLY A 299 21.70 -1.57 -7.08
N PHE A 300 20.43 -1.17 -6.95
CA PHE A 300 19.36 -1.62 -7.83
C PHE A 300 19.21 -0.75 -9.08
N ILE A 301 19.61 0.51 -9.01
CA ILE A 301 19.67 1.48 -10.10
C ILE A 301 20.95 2.30 -10.00
N ASP A 302 21.37 2.97 -11.11
CA ASP A 302 22.55 3.85 -11.19
C ASP A 302 22.32 5.25 -10.60
#